data_6cba621763dd3b6c47d5f84242c6f232
#
_entry.id   6cba621763dd3b6c47d5f84242c6f232
#
_cell.length_a   1.000
_cell.length_b   1.000
_cell.length_c   1.000
_cell.angle_alpha   90.00
_cell.angle_beta   90.00
_cell.angle_gamma   90.00
#
_symmetry.space_group_name_H-M   'P 1'
#
loop_
_entity.id
_entity.type
_entity.pdbx_description
1 polymer ?
#
loop_
_entity_poly.entity_id
_entity_poly.type
_entity_poly.pdbx_seq_one_letter_code
_entity_poly.pdbx_strand_id
1 'polypeptide(L)'
;FWERPVLKAMPIQSPFHLFSEIVTPIPVMHGKSEIYGYRIGDFAYLTDVSHIPEDSLKLLEGLDILLLDCLRIKEHHTHINLEQSLMFANQIKAKKTYLIHMTHDLEYESLKKELPDHIDVGYDGLKITIN
;
A
#
# COMPACT_ATOMS: atom_id res chain seq x y z
N PHE A 1 -31.25 -0.84 -23.87
CA PHE A 1 -30.47 0.16 -23.09
C PHE A 1 -29.45 -0.43 -22.14
N TRP A 2 -29.60 -1.68 -21.78
CA TRP A 2 -28.75 -2.36 -20.80
C TRP A 2 -27.72 -3.31 -21.43
N GLU A 3 -27.63 -3.36 -22.75
CA GLU A 3 -26.84 -4.36 -23.47
C GLU A 3 -25.38 -3.96 -23.74
N ARG A 4 -24.97 -2.73 -23.39
CA ARG A 4 -23.56 -2.29 -23.56
C ARG A 4 -22.94 -1.99 -22.22
N PRO A 5 -21.85 -2.66 -21.86
CA PRO A 5 -21.13 -2.31 -20.65
C PRO A 5 -20.60 -0.87 -20.73
N VAL A 6 -20.84 -0.10 -19.70
CA VAL A 6 -20.34 1.28 -19.57
C VAL A 6 -18.82 1.30 -19.36
N LEU A 7 -18.29 0.21 -18.79
CA LEU A 7 -16.88 0.08 -18.48
C LEU A 7 -16.24 -0.97 -19.38
N LYS A 8 -15.07 -0.66 -19.91
CA LYS A 8 -14.21 -1.60 -20.62
C LYS A 8 -13.04 -1.96 -19.73
N ALA A 9 -12.92 -3.24 -19.38
CA ALA A 9 -11.75 -3.75 -18.64
C ALA A 9 -10.52 -3.73 -19.55
N MET A 10 -9.41 -3.20 -19.04
CA MET A 10 -8.12 -3.21 -19.71
C MET A 10 -7.10 -3.86 -18.77
N PRO A 11 -6.43 -4.96 -19.19
CA PRO A 11 -5.42 -5.61 -18.37
C PRO A 11 -4.20 -4.70 -18.20
N ILE A 12 -3.64 -4.68 -16.99
CA ILE A 12 -2.40 -3.99 -16.67
C ILE A 12 -1.30 -5.06 -16.55
N GLN A 13 -0.21 -4.91 -17.32
CA GLN A 13 0.93 -5.85 -17.32
C GLN A 13 2.28 -5.11 -17.18
N SER A 14 2.30 -3.80 -17.35
CA SER A 14 3.50 -2.96 -17.37
C SER A 14 3.16 -1.54 -16.93
N PRO A 15 4.15 -0.68 -16.68
CA PRO A 15 3.91 0.74 -16.44
C PRO A 15 3.04 1.36 -17.53
N PHE A 16 2.15 2.24 -17.15
CA PHE A 16 1.22 2.92 -18.04
C PHE A 16 1.09 4.40 -17.68
N HIS A 17 0.64 5.21 -18.64
CA HIS A 17 0.36 6.62 -18.40
C HIS A 17 -1.07 6.81 -17.88
N LEU A 18 -1.19 7.56 -16.80
CA LEU A 18 -2.45 8.08 -16.28
C LEU A 18 -2.31 9.61 -16.18
N PHE A 19 -3.04 10.33 -17.03
CA PHE A 19 -2.81 11.77 -17.24
C PHE A 19 -1.35 12.02 -17.66
N SER A 20 -0.62 12.88 -16.96
CA SER A 20 0.79 13.19 -17.21
C SER A 20 1.76 12.29 -16.44
N GLU A 21 1.27 11.39 -15.60
CA GLU A 21 2.09 10.58 -14.72
C GLU A 21 2.27 9.16 -15.24
N ILE A 22 3.42 8.56 -14.91
CA ILE A 22 3.65 7.12 -15.13
C ILE A 22 3.25 6.37 -13.87
N VAL A 23 2.36 5.40 -14.03
CA VAL A 23 1.95 4.49 -12.96
C VAL A 23 2.64 3.15 -13.17
N THR A 24 3.41 2.72 -12.17
CA THR A 24 4.09 1.43 -12.18
C THR A 24 3.32 0.44 -11.29
N PRO A 25 2.80 -0.66 -11.86
CA PRO A 25 2.19 -1.71 -11.06
C PRO A 25 3.27 -2.45 -10.25
N ILE A 26 2.97 -2.69 -8.98
CA ILE A 26 3.85 -3.38 -8.04
C ILE A 26 3.20 -4.72 -7.71
N PRO A 27 3.69 -5.86 -8.21
CA PRO A 27 3.13 -7.16 -7.88
C PRO A 27 3.23 -7.45 -6.39
N VAL A 28 2.12 -7.77 -5.76
CA VAL A 28 2.05 -8.19 -4.35
C VAL A 28 1.11 -9.37 -4.21
N MET A 29 1.19 -10.09 -3.09
CA MET A 29 0.31 -11.23 -2.84
C MET A 29 -0.85 -10.83 -1.93
N HIS A 30 -2.03 -11.31 -2.25
CA HIS A 30 -3.22 -11.32 -1.42
C HIS A 30 -3.65 -12.78 -1.20
N GLY A 31 -3.15 -13.40 -0.15
CA GLY A 31 -3.23 -14.84 0.02
C GLY A 31 -2.46 -15.55 -1.11
N LYS A 32 -3.18 -16.33 -1.91
CA LYS A 32 -2.61 -17.08 -3.05
C LYS A 32 -2.70 -16.32 -4.39
N SER A 33 -3.36 -15.16 -4.40
CA SER A 33 -3.57 -14.37 -5.61
C SER A 33 -2.54 -13.27 -5.72
N GLU A 34 -1.93 -13.12 -6.90
CA GLU A 34 -1.15 -11.94 -7.22
C GLU A 34 -2.09 -10.79 -7.57
N ILE A 35 -1.87 -9.65 -6.96
CA ILE A 35 -2.56 -8.39 -7.23
C ILE A 35 -1.54 -7.28 -7.41
N TYR A 36 -1.98 -6.08 -7.71
CA TYR A 36 -1.10 -4.94 -7.86
C TYR A 36 -1.33 -3.86 -6.80
N GLY A 37 -0.25 -3.42 -6.15
CA GLY A 37 -0.11 -2.07 -5.67
C GLY A 37 0.38 -1.16 -6.79
N TYR A 38 0.51 0.13 -6.52
CA TYR A 38 0.89 1.11 -7.55
C TYR A 38 1.91 2.11 -7.03
N ARG A 39 2.87 2.45 -7.89
CA ARG A 39 3.83 3.53 -7.67
C ARG A 39 3.63 4.65 -8.68
N ILE A 40 3.62 5.89 -8.21
CA ILE A 40 3.60 7.13 -9.01
C ILE A 40 4.71 8.03 -8.49
N GLY A 41 5.77 8.23 -9.28
CA GLY A 41 6.95 8.97 -8.82
C GLY A 41 7.53 8.34 -7.54
N ASP A 42 7.64 9.13 -6.47
CA ASP A 42 8.13 8.67 -5.16
C ASP A 42 7.02 8.37 -4.15
N PHE A 43 5.82 8.13 -4.63
CA PHE A 43 4.65 7.69 -3.86
C PHE A 43 4.27 6.26 -4.24
N ALA A 44 3.93 5.43 -3.26
CA ALA A 44 3.37 4.10 -3.50
C ALA A 44 2.16 3.80 -2.59
N TYR A 45 1.23 3.02 -3.13
CA TYR A 45 0.01 2.59 -2.47
C TYR A 45 -0.09 1.06 -2.54
N LEU A 46 0.01 0.42 -1.39
CA LEU A 46 -0.03 -1.04 -1.23
C LEU A 46 -1.12 -1.41 -0.24
N THR A 47 -2.26 -1.85 -0.73
CA THR A 47 -3.37 -2.35 0.09
C THR A 47 -3.69 -3.80 -0.25
N ASP A 48 -4.38 -4.49 0.66
CA ASP A 48 -4.75 -5.91 0.50
C ASP A 48 -3.52 -6.82 0.32
N VAL A 49 -2.49 -6.58 1.09
CA VAL A 49 -1.20 -7.25 0.96
C VAL A 49 -1.04 -8.32 2.03
N SER A 50 -0.71 -9.54 1.63
CA SER A 50 -0.25 -10.59 2.55
C SER A 50 1.26 -10.82 2.49
N HIS A 51 1.90 -10.47 1.36
CA HIS A 51 3.34 -10.57 1.17
C HIS A 51 3.81 -9.68 0.03
N ILE A 52 5.00 -9.10 0.18
CA ILE A 52 5.68 -8.31 -0.86
C ILE A 52 6.87 -9.13 -1.35
N PRO A 53 6.87 -9.62 -2.61
CA PRO A 53 8.00 -10.34 -3.18
C PRO A 53 9.27 -9.48 -3.25
N GLU A 54 10.43 -10.13 -3.21
CA GLU A 54 11.73 -9.44 -3.21
C GLU A 54 11.93 -8.53 -4.44
N ASP A 55 11.49 -8.97 -5.63
CA ASP A 55 11.58 -8.13 -6.83
C ASP A 55 10.67 -6.90 -6.75
N SER A 56 9.54 -6.99 -6.06
CA SER A 56 8.65 -5.84 -5.82
C SER A 56 9.25 -4.87 -4.80
N LEU A 57 10.00 -5.35 -3.81
CA LEU A 57 10.71 -4.48 -2.87
C LEU A 57 11.73 -3.57 -3.59
N LYS A 58 12.39 -4.06 -4.63
CA LYS A 58 13.29 -3.25 -5.47
C LYS A 58 12.57 -2.11 -6.19
N LEU A 59 11.32 -2.33 -6.59
CA LEU A 59 10.48 -1.30 -7.21
C LEU A 59 10.00 -0.22 -6.22
N LEU A 60 10.17 -0.45 -4.92
CA LEU A 60 9.75 0.43 -3.84
C LEU A 60 10.92 1.22 -3.21
N GLU A 61 12.11 1.14 -3.78
CA GLU A 61 13.25 1.91 -3.31
C GLU A 61 13.09 3.41 -3.57
N GLY A 62 13.56 4.24 -2.66
CA GLY A 62 13.61 5.70 -2.81
C GLY A 62 12.25 6.41 -2.70
N LEU A 63 11.25 5.81 -2.06
CA LEU A 63 9.96 6.44 -1.84
C LEU A 63 10.03 7.59 -0.84
N ASP A 64 9.32 8.66 -1.13
CA ASP A 64 9.00 9.71 -0.15
C ASP A 64 7.83 9.25 0.74
N ILE A 65 6.77 8.74 0.12
CA ILE A 65 5.53 8.35 0.81
C ILE A 65 5.16 6.91 0.44
N LEU A 66 4.86 6.12 1.45
CA LEU A 66 4.28 4.78 1.32
C LEU A 66 2.96 4.70 2.09
N LEU A 67 1.88 4.32 1.42
CA LEU A 67 0.65 3.84 2.07
C LEU A 67 0.70 2.32 2.10
N LEU A 68 0.66 1.73 3.28
CA LEU A 68 0.88 0.30 3.48
C LEU A 68 -0.24 -0.33 4.29
N ASP A 69 -0.72 -1.48 3.82
CA ASP A 69 -1.67 -2.33 4.53
C ASP A 69 -1.21 -2.62 5.97
N CYS A 70 -2.16 -2.60 6.91
CA CYS A 70 -1.96 -2.98 8.30
C CYS A 70 -3.29 -3.38 8.90
N LEU A 71 -3.76 -4.60 8.62
CA LEU A 71 -5.12 -4.97 8.95
C LEU A 71 -5.42 -4.97 10.45
N ARG A 72 -4.58 -5.63 11.25
CA ARG A 72 -4.81 -5.84 12.69
C ARG A 72 -3.55 -6.33 13.40
N ILE A 73 -3.61 -6.52 14.73
CA ILE A 73 -2.50 -7.07 15.52
C ILE A 73 -2.31 -8.56 15.24
N LYS A 74 -3.40 -9.33 15.19
CA LYS A 74 -3.35 -10.78 14.94
C LYS A 74 -3.10 -11.07 13.47
N GLU A 75 -2.44 -12.20 13.20
CA GLU A 75 -2.20 -12.67 11.83
C GLU A 75 -3.49 -12.88 11.03
N HIS A 76 -3.39 -12.65 9.73
CA HIS A 76 -4.44 -12.91 8.76
C HIS A 76 -3.83 -13.53 7.50
N HIS A 77 -4.53 -14.47 6.86
CA HIS A 77 -3.99 -15.22 5.72
C HIS A 77 -3.91 -14.42 4.41
N THR A 78 -4.59 -13.30 4.30
CA THR A 78 -4.61 -12.45 3.09
C THR A 78 -4.09 -11.03 3.30
N HIS A 79 -3.84 -10.63 4.55
CA HIS A 79 -3.34 -9.30 4.89
C HIS A 79 -2.19 -9.37 5.87
N ILE A 80 -1.27 -8.42 5.78
CA ILE A 80 -0.23 -8.26 6.80
C ILE A 80 -0.80 -7.68 8.08
N ASN A 81 -0.25 -8.12 9.19
CA ASN A 81 -0.56 -7.59 10.52
C ASN A 81 0.38 -6.42 10.87
N LEU A 82 0.21 -5.84 12.05
CA LEU A 82 1.03 -4.71 12.49
C LEU A 82 2.54 -5.03 12.47
N GLU A 83 2.95 -6.17 13.00
CA GLU A 83 4.36 -6.57 13.04
C GLU A 83 4.96 -6.70 11.65
N GLN A 84 4.25 -7.35 10.73
CA GLN A 84 4.65 -7.52 9.34
C GLN A 84 4.68 -6.17 8.59
N SER A 85 3.72 -5.29 8.85
CA SER A 85 3.69 -3.94 8.26
C SER A 85 4.89 -3.12 8.71
N LEU A 86 5.25 -3.17 9.98
CA LEU A 86 6.46 -2.50 10.50
C LEU A 86 7.74 -3.10 9.91
N MET A 87 7.80 -4.42 9.76
CA MET A 87 8.93 -5.10 9.11
C MET A 87 9.11 -4.62 7.66
N PHE A 88 8.04 -4.61 6.85
CA PHE A 88 8.11 -4.13 5.47
C PHE A 88 8.39 -2.63 5.38
N ALA A 89 7.79 -1.80 6.24
CA ALA A 89 8.08 -0.37 6.30
C ALA A 89 9.57 -0.11 6.57
N ASN A 90 10.16 -0.83 7.52
CA ASN A 90 11.59 -0.74 7.84
C ASN A 90 12.49 -1.28 6.72
N GLN A 91 12.04 -2.22 5.93
CA GLN A 91 12.77 -2.77 4.78
C GLN A 91 12.72 -1.83 3.58
N ILE A 92 11.55 -1.26 3.28
CA ILE A 92 11.33 -0.31 2.17
C ILE A 92 11.97 1.05 2.45
N LYS A 93 11.96 1.51 3.70
CA LYS A 93 12.58 2.77 4.14
C LYS A 93 12.09 4.01 3.39
N ALA A 94 10.79 4.09 3.13
CA ALA A 94 10.19 5.35 2.68
C ALA A 94 10.43 6.46 3.70
N LYS A 95 10.54 7.72 3.27
CA LYS A 95 10.71 8.85 4.20
C LYS A 95 9.55 8.95 5.18
N LYS A 96 8.33 8.64 4.71
CA LYS A 96 7.14 8.52 5.56
C LYS A 96 6.26 7.37 5.10
N THR A 97 5.86 6.53 6.05
CA THR A 97 4.89 5.44 5.83
C THR A 97 3.62 5.73 6.61
N TYR A 98 2.47 5.59 5.97
CA TYR A 98 1.16 5.65 6.62
C TYR A 98 0.52 4.26 6.57
N LEU A 99 0.16 3.74 7.75
CA LEU A 99 -0.56 2.49 7.88
C LEU A 99 -2.04 2.72 7.56
N ILE A 100 -2.59 1.86 6.70
CA ILE A 100 -3.97 1.95 6.20
C ILE A 100 -4.68 0.60 6.32
N HIS A 101 -5.96 0.55 5.98
CA HIS A 101 -6.78 -0.68 5.94
C HIS A 101 -6.95 -1.37 7.30
N MET A 102 -6.96 -0.58 8.36
CA MET A 102 -7.00 -1.08 9.74
C MET A 102 -8.43 -1.45 10.18
N THR A 103 -8.54 -2.55 10.92
CA THR A 103 -9.76 -2.89 11.64
C THR A 103 -9.86 -2.07 12.94
N HIS A 104 -11.05 -2.09 13.56
CA HIS A 104 -11.32 -1.43 14.83
C HIS A 104 -10.49 -1.94 16.02
N ASP A 105 -9.79 -3.06 15.88
CA ASP A 105 -8.87 -3.60 16.91
C ASP A 105 -7.61 -2.73 17.09
N LEU A 106 -7.29 -1.90 16.09
CA LEU A 106 -6.18 -0.96 16.13
C LEU A 106 -6.71 0.44 16.46
N GLU A 107 -6.58 0.84 17.72
CA GLU A 107 -7.01 2.15 18.16
C GLU A 107 -5.96 3.21 17.79
N TYR A 108 -6.39 4.25 17.06
CA TYR A 108 -5.53 5.27 16.45
C TYR A 108 -4.57 5.94 17.44
N GLU A 109 -5.10 6.45 18.56
CA GLU A 109 -4.31 7.22 19.52
C GLU A 109 -3.27 6.36 20.26
N SER A 110 -3.60 5.12 20.56
CA SER A 110 -2.69 4.18 21.18
C SER A 110 -1.59 3.75 20.25
N LEU A 111 -1.95 3.38 19.02
CA LEU A 111 -1.01 2.94 18.00
C LEU A 111 -0.01 4.06 17.66
N LYS A 112 -0.50 5.29 17.48
CA LYS A 112 0.34 6.43 17.13
C LYS A 112 1.45 6.72 18.14
N LYS A 113 1.22 6.44 19.42
CA LYS A 113 2.22 6.64 20.49
C LYS A 113 3.36 5.62 20.45
N GLU A 114 3.13 4.46 19.88
CA GLU A 114 4.08 3.34 19.85
C GLU A 114 4.89 3.28 18.56
N LEU A 115 4.48 4.02 17.53
CA LEU A 115 5.14 4.00 16.22
C LEU A 115 6.39 4.89 16.19
N PRO A 116 7.43 4.48 15.43
CA PRO A 116 8.58 5.35 15.18
C PRO A 116 8.19 6.56 14.31
N ASP A 117 8.95 7.65 14.40
CA ASP A 117 8.63 8.96 13.79
C ASP A 117 8.34 8.91 12.27
N HIS A 118 8.95 7.97 11.54
CA HIS A 118 8.76 7.81 10.10
C HIS A 118 7.55 6.97 9.72
N ILE A 119 6.83 6.40 10.69
CA ILE A 119 5.61 5.63 10.49
C ILE A 119 4.47 6.31 11.25
N ASP A 120 3.35 6.51 10.58
CA ASP A 120 2.17 7.12 11.16
C ASP A 120 0.92 6.31 10.77
N VAL A 121 -0.20 6.68 11.32
CA VAL A 121 -1.50 6.05 11.06
C VAL A 121 -2.30 6.90 10.09
N GLY A 122 -2.77 6.29 9.00
CA GLY A 122 -3.72 6.93 8.09
C GLY A 122 -5.08 7.14 8.78
N TYR A 123 -5.78 8.20 8.40
CA TYR A 123 -7.11 8.50 8.92
C TYR A 123 -7.98 9.18 7.85
N ASP A 124 -9.29 9.11 8.01
CA ASP A 124 -10.24 9.70 7.08
C ASP A 124 -10.06 11.22 7.00
N GLY A 125 -9.86 11.72 5.80
CA GLY A 125 -9.58 13.13 5.56
C GLY A 125 -8.11 13.54 5.60
N LEU A 126 -7.18 12.59 5.82
CA LEU A 126 -5.74 12.85 5.70
C LEU A 126 -5.41 13.34 4.29
N LYS A 127 -4.72 14.47 4.20
CA LYS A 127 -4.22 15.04 2.95
C LYS A 127 -2.70 14.93 2.91
N ILE A 128 -2.18 14.34 1.85
CA ILE A 128 -0.75 14.19 1.61
C ILE A 128 -0.43 14.89 0.29
N THR A 129 0.56 15.77 0.30
CA THR A 129 1.07 16.40 -0.92
C THR A 129 2.19 15.55 -1.49
N ILE A 130 2.07 15.21 -2.77
CA ILE A 130 3.07 14.48 -3.54
C ILE A 130 3.70 15.46 -4.53
N ASN A 131 5.01 15.50 -4.56
CA ASN A 131 5.77 16.33 -5.49
C ASN A 131 6.17 15.57 -6.74
#